data_e9f2777d3e2f71e40d86198508671cbe
#
_entry.id   e9f2777d3e2f71e40d86198508671cbe
#
_cell.length_a   1.000
_cell.length_b   1.000
_cell.length_c   1.000
_cell.angle_alpha   90.00
_cell.angle_beta   90.00
_cell.angle_gamma   90.00
#
_symmetry.space_group_name_H-M   'P 1'
#
loop_
_entity.id
_entity.type
_entity.pdbx_description
1 polymer ?
#
loop_
_entity_poly.entity_id
_entity_poly.type
_entity_poly.pdbx_seq_one_letter_code
_entity_poly.pdbx_strand_id
1 'polypeptide(L)'
;VARKDEASFASPEDMKEPRPIYARVLSESERSPRNALIKIANSYFEGIEKNTGEIVPFHKDCNRYGNGTQTTNNPSTIAAGCREQFDNKVYSYITEVRNRRFLMADEEKGLVFGIFIFDMPGKKENFKYFPTPFDKLPTRFYKPRSLLLAEMFKIVDGQIISIEAVMVNVPFGAVSGW
;
A
#
# COMPACT_ATOMS: atom_id res chain seq x y z
N VAL A 1 17.01 -0.48 5.65
CA VAL A 1 16.12 0.02 6.71
C VAL A 1 16.00 1.52 6.52
N ALA A 2 14.80 2.02 6.24
CA ALA A 2 14.57 3.46 6.11
C ALA A 2 14.95 4.14 7.43
N ARG A 3 15.72 5.22 7.35
CA ARG A 3 16.05 6.02 8.54
C ARG A 3 14.77 6.66 9.08
N LYS A 4 14.63 6.71 10.41
CA LYS A 4 13.44 7.21 11.11
C LYS A 4 13.07 8.66 10.74
N ASP A 5 14.04 9.43 10.29
CA ASP A 5 13.94 10.82 9.86
C ASP A 5 13.52 11.00 8.39
N GLU A 6 13.61 9.95 7.57
CA GLU A 6 13.28 9.98 6.13
C GLU A 6 11.91 9.37 5.81
N ALA A 7 11.36 8.53 6.69
CA ALA A 7 10.08 7.86 6.50
C ALA A 7 8.93 8.67 7.13
N SER A 8 7.82 8.78 6.43
CA SER A 8 6.59 9.40 6.97
C SER A 8 6.02 8.61 8.15
N PHE A 9 6.25 7.28 8.15
CA PHE A 9 5.85 6.32 9.17
C PHE A 9 7.01 5.35 9.35
N ALA A 10 7.42 5.06 10.59
CA ALA A 10 8.43 4.06 10.87
C ALA A 10 8.31 3.57 12.31
N SER A 11 8.01 2.30 12.46
CA SER A 11 8.05 1.54 13.72
C SER A 11 8.79 0.22 13.47
N PRO A 12 10.12 0.26 13.29
CA PRO A 12 10.89 -0.95 12.99
C PRO A 12 10.81 -2.00 14.11
N GLU A 13 10.55 -1.59 15.33
CA GLU A 13 10.28 -2.47 16.47
C GLU A 13 9.04 -3.36 16.26
N ASP A 14 8.02 -2.86 15.57
CA ASP A 14 6.78 -3.59 15.26
C ASP A 14 6.94 -4.55 14.07
N MET A 15 8.14 -4.61 13.48
CA MET A 15 8.47 -5.47 12.33
C MET A 15 9.41 -6.63 12.72
N LYS A 16 9.75 -6.78 14.01
CA LYS A 16 10.66 -7.84 14.47
C LYS A 16 10.06 -9.22 14.31
N GLU A 17 8.76 -9.33 14.51
CA GLU A 17 8.01 -10.57 14.38
C GLU A 17 6.95 -10.45 13.28
N PRO A 18 6.74 -11.50 12.47
CA PRO A 18 5.67 -11.50 11.47
C PRO A 18 4.31 -11.36 12.14
N ARG A 19 3.41 -10.60 11.54
CA ARG A 19 2.03 -10.54 12.04
C ARG A 19 1.34 -11.90 11.86
N PRO A 20 0.65 -12.41 12.90
CA PRO A 20 0.06 -13.76 12.88
C PRO A 20 -0.87 -14.01 11.68
N ILE A 21 -1.54 -12.98 11.17
CA ILE A 21 -2.45 -13.08 10.03
C ILE A 21 -1.76 -13.61 8.76
N TYR A 22 -0.47 -13.35 8.57
CA TYR A 22 0.28 -13.83 7.40
C TYR A 22 0.66 -15.31 7.53
N ALA A 23 0.79 -15.84 8.74
CA ALA A 23 1.07 -17.25 8.98
C ALA A 23 -0.16 -18.15 8.86
N ARG A 24 -1.37 -17.57 8.96
CA ARG A 24 -2.63 -18.32 8.92
C ARG A 24 -2.79 -19.06 7.60
N VAL A 25 -2.95 -20.38 7.66
CA VAL A 25 -3.36 -21.23 6.55
C VAL A 25 -4.87 -21.14 6.37
N LEU A 26 -5.33 -20.99 5.15
CA LEU A 26 -6.74 -20.84 4.79
C LEU A 26 -7.40 -22.19 4.60
N SER A 27 -8.69 -22.30 4.97
CA SER A 27 -9.53 -23.42 4.53
C SER A 27 -9.68 -23.40 3.00
N GLU A 28 -10.02 -24.53 2.40
CA GLU A 28 -10.18 -24.62 0.93
C GLU A 28 -11.20 -23.61 0.38
N SER A 29 -12.29 -23.36 1.11
CA SER A 29 -13.32 -22.41 0.72
C SER A 29 -12.88 -20.94 0.74
N GLU A 30 -11.84 -20.60 1.53
CA GLU A 30 -11.30 -19.25 1.62
C GLU A 30 -10.20 -18.96 0.59
N ARG A 31 -9.71 -20.01 -0.09
CA ARG A 31 -8.58 -19.91 -1.02
C ARG A 31 -9.01 -19.31 -2.36
N SER A 32 -8.09 -18.63 -2.99
CA SER A 32 -8.20 -18.18 -4.37
C SER A 32 -7.03 -18.74 -5.19
N PRO A 33 -7.24 -19.10 -6.46
CA PRO A 33 -6.14 -19.56 -7.31
C PRO A 33 -5.15 -18.42 -7.59
N ARG A 34 -3.90 -18.78 -7.88
CA ARG A 34 -2.76 -17.87 -8.10
C ARG A 34 -3.09 -16.63 -8.95
N ASN A 35 -3.72 -16.86 -10.09
CA ASN A 35 -4.04 -15.76 -11.01
C ASN A 35 -5.08 -14.79 -10.43
N ALA A 36 -6.05 -15.29 -9.66
CA ALA A 36 -7.02 -14.47 -8.96
C ALA A 36 -6.34 -13.64 -7.84
N LEU A 37 -5.47 -14.26 -7.05
CA LEU A 37 -4.70 -13.58 -6.02
C LEU A 37 -3.90 -12.40 -6.60
N ILE A 38 -3.16 -12.62 -7.70
CA ILE A 38 -2.39 -11.56 -8.37
C ILE A 38 -3.30 -10.47 -8.90
N LYS A 39 -4.44 -10.83 -9.53
CA LYS A 39 -5.42 -9.86 -10.03
C LYS A 39 -6.00 -8.99 -8.92
N ILE A 40 -6.34 -9.60 -7.78
CA ILE A 40 -6.85 -8.90 -6.59
C ILE A 40 -5.79 -7.93 -6.05
N ALA A 41 -4.55 -8.39 -5.87
CA ALA A 41 -3.46 -7.52 -5.42
C ALA A 41 -3.18 -6.38 -6.43
N ASN A 42 -3.25 -6.65 -7.74
CA ASN A 42 -3.05 -5.63 -8.76
C ASN A 42 -4.17 -4.56 -8.76
N SER A 43 -5.41 -4.94 -8.45
CA SER A 43 -6.53 -4.00 -8.37
C SER A 43 -6.31 -2.89 -7.34
N TYR A 44 -5.53 -3.17 -6.28
CA TYR A 44 -5.12 -2.17 -5.29
C TYR A 44 -4.35 -1.00 -5.95
N PHE A 45 -3.39 -1.31 -6.81
CA PHE A 45 -2.61 -0.29 -7.52
C PHE A 45 -3.44 0.44 -8.58
N GLU A 46 -4.31 -0.27 -9.27
CA GLU A 46 -5.27 0.35 -10.18
C GLU A 46 -6.22 1.31 -9.45
N GLY A 47 -6.66 0.94 -8.24
CA GLY A 47 -7.46 1.79 -7.39
C GLY A 47 -6.75 3.06 -6.97
N ILE A 48 -5.44 2.99 -6.65
CA ILE A 48 -4.60 4.15 -6.38
C ILE A 48 -4.59 5.09 -7.59
N GLU A 49 -4.27 4.59 -8.78
CA GLU A 49 -4.16 5.39 -10.00
C GLU A 49 -5.50 6.01 -10.43
N LYS A 50 -6.60 5.27 -10.26
CA LYS A 50 -7.96 5.73 -10.57
C LYS A 50 -8.61 6.54 -9.44
N ASN A 51 -7.96 6.62 -8.28
CA ASN A 51 -8.49 7.28 -7.07
C ASN A 51 -9.88 6.79 -6.66
N THR A 52 -10.08 5.46 -6.64
CA THR A 52 -11.33 4.82 -6.24
C THR A 52 -11.09 3.50 -5.53
N GLY A 53 -11.83 3.25 -4.46
CA GLY A 53 -11.86 1.96 -3.77
C GLY A 53 -12.86 0.95 -4.36
N GLU A 54 -13.70 1.36 -5.31
CA GLU A 54 -14.78 0.51 -5.85
C GLU A 54 -14.27 -0.76 -6.54
N ILE A 55 -13.14 -0.65 -7.24
CA ILE A 55 -12.56 -1.76 -8.01
C ILE A 55 -11.69 -2.68 -7.16
N VAL A 56 -11.44 -2.32 -5.90
CA VAL A 56 -10.57 -3.06 -4.98
C VAL A 56 -11.44 -3.85 -4.01
N PRO A 57 -11.38 -5.18 -3.99
CA PRO A 57 -12.16 -6.00 -3.09
C PRO A 57 -11.57 -5.98 -1.67
N PHE A 58 -11.72 -4.86 -0.98
CA PHE A 58 -11.32 -4.73 0.42
C PHE A 58 -12.28 -5.47 1.35
N HIS A 59 -11.75 -6.27 2.27
CA HIS A 59 -12.50 -6.73 3.43
C HIS A 59 -12.84 -5.54 4.33
N LYS A 60 -13.99 -5.57 5.01
CA LYS A 60 -14.43 -4.48 5.89
C LYS A 60 -13.43 -4.17 7.03
N ASP A 61 -12.71 -5.19 7.50
CA ASP A 61 -11.71 -5.10 8.56
C ASP A 61 -10.27 -5.02 8.00
N CYS A 62 -10.11 -4.58 6.74
CA CYS A 62 -8.81 -4.43 6.13
C CYS A 62 -7.91 -3.45 6.89
N ASN A 63 -6.69 -3.89 7.23
CA ASN A 63 -5.66 -3.05 7.81
C ASN A 63 -4.43 -2.94 6.93
N ARG A 64 -3.86 -1.73 6.85
CA ARG A 64 -2.61 -1.45 6.16
C ARG A 64 -1.54 -0.98 7.13
N TYR A 65 -0.34 -1.50 6.92
CA TYR A 65 0.87 -1.14 7.67
C TYR A 65 1.92 -0.62 6.69
N GLY A 66 2.57 0.49 7.08
CA GLY A 66 3.67 1.07 6.31
C GLY A 66 4.90 1.21 7.21
N ASN A 67 6.03 0.55 6.87
CA ASN A 67 7.24 0.52 7.69
C ASN A 67 6.97 0.19 9.17
N GLY A 68 6.08 -0.80 9.41
CA GLY A 68 5.67 -1.25 10.75
C GLY A 68 4.49 -0.48 11.35
N THR A 69 4.26 0.77 10.98
CA THR A 69 3.18 1.60 11.53
C THR A 69 1.84 1.27 10.87
N GLN A 70 0.79 1.05 11.67
CA GLN A 70 -0.58 0.91 11.15
C GLN A 70 -1.08 2.25 10.60
N THR A 71 -1.45 2.28 9.32
CA THR A 71 -1.86 3.48 8.58
C THR A 71 -3.34 3.50 8.20
N THR A 72 -4.14 2.58 8.73
CA THR A 72 -5.60 2.50 8.57
C THR A 72 -6.23 2.23 9.93
N ASN A 73 -7.48 2.65 10.12
CA ASN A 73 -8.23 2.37 11.37
C ASN A 73 -7.42 2.75 12.63
N ASN A 74 -6.57 3.76 12.56
CA ASN A 74 -5.69 4.18 13.63
C ASN A 74 -5.77 5.71 13.83
N PRO A 75 -6.48 6.18 14.88
CA PRO A 75 -6.64 7.61 15.14
C PRO A 75 -5.33 8.38 15.32
N SER A 76 -4.25 7.70 15.71
CA SER A 76 -2.92 8.33 15.88
C SER A 76 -2.20 8.59 14.55
N THR A 77 -2.67 7.99 13.45
CA THR A 77 -2.11 8.17 12.10
C THR A 77 -3.19 8.60 11.12
N ILE A 78 -3.97 7.64 10.62
CA ILE A 78 -5.12 7.88 9.75
C ILE A 78 -6.28 7.00 10.26
N ALA A 79 -7.36 7.64 10.72
CA ALA A 79 -8.52 6.94 11.27
C ALA A 79 -9.30 6.14 10.21
N ALA A 80 -9.26 6.59 8.95
CA ALA A 80 -9.98 5.97 7.84
C ALA A 80 -9.49 4.53 7.56
N GLY A 81 -10.43 3.64 7.22
CA GLY A 81 -10.16 2.27 6.78
C GLY A 81 -9.56 2.19 5.36
N CYS A 82 -9.19 0.96 4.93
CA CYS A 82 -8.57 0.76 3.61
C CYS A 82 -9.41 1.38 2.47
N ARG A 83 -10.67 1.01 2.34
CA ARG A 83 -11.56 1.51 1.29
C ARG A 83 -11.78 3.02 1.41
N GLU A 84 -12.06 3.49 2.62
CA GLU A 84 -12.35 4.89 2.88
C GLU A 84 -11.19 5.82 2.49
N GLN A 85 -9.93 5.38 2.67
CA GLN A 85 -8.77 6.16 2.21
C GLN A 85 -8.76 6.36 0.69
N PHE A 86 -9.17 5.36 -0.08
CA PHE A 86 -9.30 5.48 -1.54
C PHE A 86 -10.44 6.41 -1.92
N ASP A 87 -11.60 6.24 -1.31
CA ASP A 87 -12.80 7.05 -1.58
C ASP A 87 -12.55 8.51 -1.19
N ASN A 88 -11.80 8.75 -0.10
CA ASN A 88 -11.32 10.07 0.34
C ASN A 88 -10.10 10.57 -0.46
N LYS A 89 -9.63 9.81 -1.48
CA LYS A 89 -8.55 10.21 -2.40
C LYS A 89 -7.22 10.53 -1.70
N VAL A 90 -6.94 9.87 -0.57
CA VAL A 90 -5.71 10.05 0.22
C VAL A 90 -4.45 9.75 -0.61
N TYR A 91 -4.57 8.92 -1.65
CA TYR A 91 -3.46 8.53 -2.54
C TYR A 91 -3.37 9.36 -3.82
N SER A 92 -4.19 10.40 -4.00
CA SER A 92 -4.25 11.20 -5.25
C SER A 92 -2.93 11.84 -5.67
N TYR A 93 -1.97 11.98 -4.75
CA TYR A 93 -0.63 12.48 -5.05
C TYR A 93 0.31 11.43 -5.67
N ILE A 94 -0.08 10.16 -5.71
CA ILE A 94 0.60 9.09 -6.43
C ILE A 94 0.01 9.07 -7.84
N THR A 95 0.83 9.40 -8.85
CA THR A 95 0.33 9.55 -10.22
C THR A 95 0.52 8.32 -11.07
N GLU A 96 1.44 7.43 -10.67
CA GLU A 96 1.74 6.19 -11.39
C GLU A 96 2.27 5.13 -10.42
N VAL A 97 1.85 3.89 -10.63
CA VAL A 97 2.42 2.71 -9.99
C VAL A 97 3.04 1.82 -11.07
N ARG A 98 4.32 1.95 -11.25
CA ARG A 98 5.05 1.31 -12.35
C ARG A 98 5.92 0.14 -11.90
N ASN A 99 6.43 -0.62 -12.89
CA ASN A 99 7.33 -1.76 -12.70
C ASN A 99 6.76 -2.79 -11.71
N ARG A 100 5.46 -3.07 -11.84
CA ARG A 100 4.74 -4.01 -10.95
C ARG A 100 5.26 -5.42 -11.16
N ARG A 101 5.94 -5.96 -10.16
CA ARG A 101 6.53 -7.29 -10.20
C ARG A 101 6.03 -8.12 -9.03
N PHE A 102 5.09 -9.02 -9.31
CA PHE A 102 4.57 -10.00 -8.37
C PHE A 102 5.51 -11.21 -8.34
N LEU A 103 6.23 -11.39 -7.23
CA LEU A 103 7.27 -12.40 -7.06
C LEU A 103 6.74 -13.70 -6.50
N MET A 104 5.72 -13.63 -5.64
CA MET A 104 5.15 -14.78 -4.96
C MET A 104 3.63 -14.67 -4.89
N ALA A 105 2.95 -15.78 -5.08
CA ALA A 105 1.57 -15.97 -4.67
C ALA A 105 1.43 -17.37 -4.07
N ASP A 106 1.00 -17.43 -2.82
CA ASP A 106 0.79 -18.62 -2.02
C ASP A 106 -0.73 -18.83 -1.84
N GLU A 107 -1.28 -19.86 -2.48
CA GLU A 107 -2.71 -20.15 -2.46
C GLU A 107 -3.17 -20.69 -1.10
N GLU A 108 -2.33 -21.44 -0.38
CA GLU A 108 -2.68 -22.00 0.92
C GLU A 108 -2.84 -20.92 1.99
N LYS A 109 -2.01 -19.89 1.92
CA LYS A 109 -2.06 -18.77 2.86
C LYS A 109 -2.76 -17.54 2.30
N GLY A 110 -3.14 -17.55 1.02
CA GLY A 110 -3.74 -16.37 0.37
C GLY A 110 -2.78 -15.16 0.37
N LEU A 111 -1.49 -15.39 0.12
CA LEU A 111 -0.48 -14.33 0.15
C LEU A 111 -0.06 -13.93 -1.26
N VAL A 112 0.13 -12.65 -1.46
CA VAL A 112 0.81 -12.09 -2.64
C VAL A 112 1.90 -11.15 -2.19
N PHE A 113 3.11 -11.34 -2.71
CA PHE A 113 4.24 -10.46 -2.47
C PHE A 113 4.77 -9.90 -3.78
N GLY A 114 5.09 -8.61 -3.77
CA GLY A 114 5.67 -7.96 -4.94
C GLY A 114 6.50 -6.74 -4.62
N ILE A 115 7.15 -6.22 -5.67
CA ILE A 115 7.96 -4.99 -5.63
C ILE A 115 7.42 -4.03 -6.67
N PHE A 116 7.33 -2.75 -6.29
CA PHE A 116 6.64 -1.70 -7.04
C PHE A 116 7.36 -0.36 -6.90
N ILE A 117 7.10 0.55 -7.83
CA ILE A 117 7.56 1.93 -7.72
C ILE A 117 6.36 2.86 -7.83
N PHE A 118 6.18 3.74 -6.83
CA PHE A 118 5.16 4.79 -6.82
C PHE A 118 5.80 6.12 -7.19
N ASP A 119 5.29 6.78 -8.21
CA ASP A 119 5.76 8.10 -8.62
C ASP A 119 4.89 9.21 -8.05
N MET A 120 5.54 10.19 -7.42
CA MET A 120 4.94 11.35 -6.78
C MET A 120 5.63 12.62 -7.29
N PRO A 121 5.07 13.31 -8.31
CA PRO A 121 5.70 14.47 -8.93
C PRO A 121 5.72 15.71 -8.04
N GLY A 122 5.04 15.71 -6.89
CA GLY A 122 5.04 16.84 -5.95
C GLY A 122 4.34 18.11 -6.45
N LYS A 123 3.48 18.00 -7.46
CA LYS A 123 2.77 19.13 -8.05
C LYS A 123 1.47 19.40 -7.31
N LYS A 124 1.11 20.68 -7.14
CA LYS A 124 -0.09 21.13 -6.41
C LYS A 124 -1.38 20.48 -6.92
N GLU A 125 -1.54 20.34 -8.23
CA GLU A 125 -2.71 19.76 -8.86
C GLU A 125 -2.98 18.30 -8.45
N ASN A 126 -1.95 17.54 -8.07
CA ASN A 126 -2.07 16.17 -7.60
C ASN A 126 -2.68 16.06 -6.19
N PHE A 127 -2.72 17.17 -5.46
CA PHE A 127 -3.28 17.25 -4.10
C PHE A 127 -4.68 17.86 -4.07
N LYS A 128 -5.32 18.08 -5.23
CA LYS A 128 -6.65 18.70 -5.33
C LYS A 128 -7.68 18.05 -4.40
N TYR A 129 -7.61 16.75 -4.23
CA TYR A 129 -8.55 15.98 -3.43
C TYR A 129 -7.97 15.47 -2.11
N PHE A 130 -6.72 15.83 -1.81
CA PHE A 130 -6.09 15.41 -0.57
C PHE A 130 -6.73 16.13 0.62
N PRO A 131 -6.98 15.43 1.75
CA PRO A 131 -7.71 16.00 2.90
C PRO A 131 -7.07 17.25 3.52
N THR A 132 -5.74 17.33 3.46
CA THR A 132 -4.99 18.49 3.97
C THR A 132 -4.67 19.45 2.82
N PRO A 133 -4.94 20.77 2.97
CA PRO A 133 -4.56 21.79 1.99
C PRO A 133 -3.06 21.73 1.63
N PHE A 134 -2.74 21.90 0.35
CA PHE A 134 -1.37 21.73 -0.16
C PHE A 134 -0.34 22.59 0.58
N ASP A 135 -0.66 23.83 0.87
CA ASP A 135 0.22 24.80 1.59
C ASP A 135 0.45 24.44 3.07
N LYS A 136 -0.33 23.52 3.61
CA LYS A 136 -0.18 22.98 4.98
C LYS A 136 0.54 21.65 5.05
N LEU A 137 0.90 21.09 3.89
CA LEU A 137 1.62 19.81 3.84
C LEU A 137 3.10 20.00 4.20
N PRO A 138 3.76 19.01 4.79
CA PRO A 138 5.20 19.00 4.96
C PRO A 138 5.92 19.18 3.62
N THR A 139 7.05 19.89 3.62
CA THR A 139 7.82 20.26 2.42
C THR A 139 8.24 19.07 1.55
N ARG A 140 8.35 17.87 2.14
CA ARG A 140 8.62 16.63 1.37
C ARG A 140 7.57 16.33 0.31
N PHE A 141 6.32 16.80 0.49
CA PHE A 141 5.25 16.58 -0.50
C PHE A 141 5.37 17.47 -1.74
N TYR A 142 6.15 18.56 -1.67
CA TYR A 142 6.38 19.48 -2.78
C TYR A 142 7.52 19.07 -3.69
N LYS A 143 8.30 18.06 -3.28
CA LYS A 143 9.47 17.61 -4.05
C LYS A 143 9.11 16.36 -4.85
N PRO A 144 9.45 16.34 -6.15
CA PRO A 144 9.34 15.10 -6.93
C PRO A 144 10.16 13.98 -6.28
N ARG A 145 9.54 12.82 -6.08
CA ARG A 145 10.19 11.62 -5.57
C ARG A 145 9.45 10.38 -6.03
N SER A 146 10.10 9.25 -5.94
CA SER A 146 9.46 7.95 -6.04
C SER A 146 9.61 7.18 -4.73
N LEU A 147 8.72 6.22 -4.50
CA LEU A 147 8.89 5.21 -3.45
C LEU A 147 9.17 3.88 -4.11
N LEU A 148 10.24 3.22 -3.69
CA LEU A 148 10.46 1.80 -3.95
C LEU A 148 9.81 1.02 -2.80
N LEU A 149 8.87 0.12 -3.14
CA LEU A 149 8.09 -0.64 -2.16
C LEU A 149 8.30 -2.13 -2.35
N ALA A 150 8.40 -2.84 -1.22
CA ALA A 150 8.12 -4.28 -1.13
C ALA A 150 6.82 -4.43 -0.33
N GLU A 151 5.80 -5.07 -0.91
CA GLU A 151 4.46 -5.08 -0.32
C GLU A 151 3.88 -6.49 -0.32
N MET A 152 3.32 -6.87 0.84
CA MET A 152 2.66 -8.15 1.07
C MET A 152 1.16 -7.92 1.25
N PHE A 153 0.36 -8.70 0.54
CA PHE A 153 -1.09 -8.75 0.66
C PHE A 153 -1.52 -10.05 1.29
N LYS A 154 -2.45 -10.00 2.24
CA LYS A 154 -3.22 -11.14 2.72
C LYS A 154 -4.63 -11.07 2.11
N ILE A 155 -5.01 -12.11 1.39
CA ILE A 155 -6.29 -12.21 0.68
C ILE A 155 -7.03 -13.43 1.22
N VAL A 156 -8.27 -13.23 1.67
CA VAL A 156 -9.14 -14.26 2.23
C VAL A 156 -10.49 -14.15 1.55
N ASP A 157 -11.03 -15.24 1.03
CA ASP A 157 -12.33 -15.25 0.34
C ASP A 157 -12.43 -14.16 -0.74
N GLY A 158 -11.36 -14.02 -1.54
CA GLY A 158 -11.30 -13.02 -2.61
C GLY A 158 -11.17 -11.56 -2.17
N GLN A 159 -10.99 -11.28 -0.87
CA GLN A 159 -10.90 -9.92 -0.32
C GLN A 159 -9.55 -9.65 0.36
N ILE A 160 -9.01 -8.44 0.18
CA ILE A 160 -7.79 -7.99 0.84
C ILE A 160 -8.12 -7.65 2.30
N ILE A 161 -7.55 -8.41 3.25
CA ILE A 161 -7.77 -8.20 4.69
C ILE A 161 -6.56 -7.55 5.38
N SER A 162 -5.36 -7.68 4.82
CA SER A 162 -4.17 -7.03 5.37
C SER A 162 -3.17 -6.70 4.27
N ILE A 163 -2.52 -5.56 4.43
CA ILE A 163 -1.46 -5.08 3.54
C ILE A 163 -0.29 -4.63 4.41
N GLU A 164 0.92 -5.07 4.11
CA GLU A 164 2.12 -4.60 4.79
C GLU A 164 3.18 -4.19 3.77
N ALA A 165 3.60 -2.92 3.84
CA ALA A 165 4.56 -2.33 2.92
C ALA A 165 5.83 -1.89 3.66
N VAL A 166 6.97 -2.27 3.12
CA VAL A 166 8.26 -1.65 3.43
C VAL A 166 8.63 -0.75 2.27
N MET A 167 8.94 0.51 2.57
CA MET A 167 9.15 1.50 1.54
C MET A 167 10.32 2.44 1.85
N VAL A 168 10.99 2.87 0.79
CA VAL A 168 12.10 3.83 0.85
C VAL A 168 11.95 4.88 -0.23
N ASN A 169 12.31 6.14 0.07
CA ASN A 169 12.37 7.20 -0.92
C ASN A 169 13.55 6.95 -1.89
N VAL A 170 13.27 7.12 -3.17
CA VAL A 170 14.26 7.11 -4.25
C VAL A 170 14.06 8.34 -5.13
N PRO A 171 15.05 8.77 -5.95
CA PRO A 171 14.88 9.86 -6.89
C PRO A 171 13.65 9.65 -7.79
N PHE A 172 12.95 10.75 -8.13
CA PHE A 172 11.80 10.70 -9.03
C PHE A 172 12.19 10.08 -10.38
N GLY A 173 11.40 9.11 -10.84
CA GLY A 173 11.67 8.40 -12.06
C GLY A 173 12.84 7.40 -11.98
N ALA A 174 13.34 7.07 -10.79
CA ALA A 174 14.38 6.07 -10.62
C ALA A 174 14.02 4.78 -11.38
N VAL A 175 15.00 4.22 -12.11
CA VAL A 175 14.81 2.95 -12.81
C VAL A 175 14.76 1.80 -11.80
N SER A 176 13.98 0.77 -12.12
CA SER A 176 14.01 -0.46 -11.34
C SER A 176 15.34 -1.17 -11.54
N GLY A 177 15.88 -1.77 -10.50
CA GLY A 177 17.10 -2.58 -10.57
C GLY A 177 16.87 -4.00 -11.10
N TRP A 178 15.69 -4.29 -11.69
CA TRP A 178 15.30 -5.61 -12.19
C TRP A 178 14.71 -5.53 -13.58
#